data_d6f2a2374502087370dd78738747770a
#
_entry.id   d6f2a2374502087370dd78738747770a
#
_cell.length_a   1.000
_cell.length_b   1.000
_cell.length_c   1.000
_cell.angle_alpha   90.00
_cell.angle_beta   90.00
_cell.angle_gamma   90.00
#
_symmetry.space_group_name_H-M   'P 1'
#
loop_
_entity.id
_entity.type
_entity.pdbx_description
1 polymer ?
#
loop_
_entity_poly.entity_id
_entity_poly.type
_entity_poly.pdbx_seq_one_letter_code
_entity_poly.pdbx_strand_id
1 'polypeptide(L)'
;MKRSPIIIAGILATLITAGVQCVAGAKSVPSSHSIASTHSVISTHNLAGTHSLTSTNSVASTNSAASAQSYVRAGDGNYGRILYNWDGTFLRSGESKYGTPLLNFDGQRIRMGESKYATARWFWDGTVLHAGENKYGRGIVWSDGIDIRSGENKYGKLLFYRDGTRIRTKGKYGKAIFTIQGSIPLPILLWISVLD
;
A
#
# COMPACT_ATOMS: atom_id res chain seq x y z
N MET A 1 -8.61 -48.97 6.55
CA MET A 1 -8.29 -47.68 5.92
C MET A 1 -6.96 -47.20 6.46
N LYS A 2 -5.91 -47.29 5.64
CA LYS A 2 -4.52 -46.94 6.04
C LYS A 2 -4.28 -45.46 5.78
N ARG A 3 -3.88 -44.68 6.79
CA ARG A 3 -3.45 -43.28 6.66
C ARG A 3 -1.97 -43.27 6.31
N SER A 4 -1.61 -42.65 5.20
CA SER A 4 -0.21 -42.41 4.82
C SER A 4 0.32 -41.16 5.52
N PRO A 5 1.54 -41.15 6.03
CA PRO A 5 2.16 -39.95 6.60
C PRO A 5 2.75 -39.07 5.48
N ILE A 6 2.51 -37.78 5.62
CA ILE A 6 3.12 -36.74 4.77
C ILE A 6 4.53 -36.50 5.30
N ILE A 7 5.53 -36.76 4.46
CA ILE A 7 6.94 -36.48 4.74
C ILE A 7 7.20 -35.01 4.39
N ILE A 8 7.52 -34.21 5.40
CA ILE A 8 8.01 -32.84 5.21
C ILE A 8 9.52 -32.94 4.98
N ALA A 9 9.94 -32.70 3.74
CA ALA A 9 11.35 -32.59 3.39
C ALA A 9 11.87 -31.20 3.80
N GLY A 10 12.76 -31.18 4.79
CA GLY A 10 13.48 -29.99 5.20
C GLY A 10 14.49 -29.54 4.14
N ILE A 11 14.46 -28.29 3.75
CA ILE A 11 15.47 -27.65 2.90
C ILE A 11 16.52 -27.04 3.81
N LEU A 12 17.72 -27.60 3.72
CA LEU A 12 18.94 -27.14 4.40
C LEU A 12 19.46 -25.87 3.73
N ALA A 13 19.42 -24.75 4.42
CA ALA A 13 19.99 -23.50 3.93
C ALA A 13 21.50 -23.46 4.18
N THR A 14 22.27 -23.39 3.10
CA THR A 14 23.73 -23.25 3.12
C THR A 14 24.09 -21.78 3.35
N LEU A 15 24.77 -21.49 4.45
CA LEU A 15 25.37 -20.19 4.76
C LEU A 15 26.59 -19.97 3.87
N ILE A 16 26.57 -18.95 3.02
CA ILE A 16 27.77 -18.43 2.34
C ILE A 16 28.15 -17.13 3.04
N THR A 17 29.22 -17.18 3.79
CA THR A 17 29.93 -16.03 4.36
C THR A 17 30.83 -15.41 3.30
N ALA A 18 30.47 -14.25 2.77
CA ALA A 18 31.37 -13.42 1.99
C ALA A 18 31.81 -12.22 2.83
N GLY A 19 33.11 -12.15 3.14
CA GLY A 19 33.71 -11.05 3.85
C GLY A 19 33.74 -9.78 2.99
N VAL A 20 33.40 -8.65 3.59
CA VAL A 20 33.57 -7.32 2.99
C VAL A 20 34.61 -6.55 3.76
N GLN A 21 35.70 -6.21 3.06
CA GLN A 21 36.76 -5.33 3.54
C GLN A 21 36.27 -3.88 3.61
N CYS A 22 36.51 -3.24 4.73
CA CYS A 22 36.40 -1.79 4.91
C CYS A 22 37.47 -1.06 4.09
N VAL A 23 37.05 -0.13 3.23
CA VAL A 23 37.91 0.95 2.74
C VAL A 23 37.31 2.26 3.23
N ALA A 24 38.04 2.89 4.12
CA ALA A 24 37.80 4.24 4.56
C ALA A 24 38.24 5.24 3.48
N GLY A 25 37.35 6.13 3.09
CA GLY A 25 37.66 7.24 2.20
C GLY A 25 36.78 8.44 2.52
N ALA A 26 37.25 9.27 3.43
CA ALA A 26 36.67 10.58 3.74
C ALA A 26 36.95 11.56 2.62
N LYS A 27 35.89 12.19 2.04
CA LYS A 27 36.00 13.51 1.39
C LYS A 27 34.74 14.32 1.68
N SER A 28 34.93 15.31 2.51
CA SER A 28 34.02 16.42 2.76
C SER A 28 33.93 17.32 1.52
N VAL A 29 32.70 17.62 1.11
CA VAL A 29 32.41 18.72 0.18
C VAL A 29 31.32 19.60 0.77
N PRO A 30 31.56 20.88 1.02
CA PRO A 30 30.51 21.81 1.41
C PRO A 30 29.80 22.31 0.16
N SER A 31 28.53 22.12 0.02
CA SER A 31 27.73 22.81 -0.98
C SER A 31 26.69 23.71 -0.32
N SER A 32 27.06 24.96 -0.23
CA SER A 32 26.13 26.07 -0.07
C SER A 32 25.37 26.27 -1.36
N HIS A 33 24.08 26.01 -1.40
CA HIS A 33 23.21 26.47 -2.46
C HIS A 33 22.34 27.59 -1.92
N SER A 34 22.70 28.82 -2.31
CA SER A 34 21.89 30.01 -2.15
C SER A 34 20.71 29.93 -3.14
N ILE A 35 19.50 30.00 -2.62
CA ILE A 35 18.28 30.14 -3.43
C ILE A 35 18.15 31.62 -3.77
N ALA A 36 18.45 31.99 -4.99
CA ALA A 36 18.15 33.32 -5.50
C ALA A 36 16.64 33.42 -5.78
N SER A 37 15.94 34.19 -4.97
CA SER A 37 14.59 34.59 -5.18
C SER A 37 14.56 35.77 -6.16
N THR A 38 14.21 35.55 -7.41
CA THR A 38 13.97 36.60 -8.39
C THR A 38 12.58 37.21 -8.17
N HIS A 39 12.54 38.36 -7.52
CA HIS A 39 11.38 39.24 -7.52
C HIS A 39 11.34 40.02 -8.85
N SER A 40 10.43 39.67 -9.74
CA SER A 40 10.12 40.51 -10.88
C SER A 40 8.98 41.46 -10.45
N VAL A 41 9.36 42.72 -10.24
CA VAL A 41 8.40 43.82 -10.02
C VAL A 41 8.04 44.37 -11.40
N ILE A 42 6.82 44.11 -11.84
CA ILE A 42 6.24 44.81 -12.99
C ILE A 42 5.51 46.03 -12.48
N SER A 43 6.09 47.22 -12.74
CA SER A 43 5.50 48.48 -12.49
C SER A 43 4.64 48.89 -13.71
N THR A 44 3.32 48.90 -13.58
CA THR A 44 2.46 49.51 -14.61
C THR A 44 1.80 50.74 -14.03
N HIS A 45 2.02 51.86 -14.74
CA HIS A 45 1.47 53.18 -14.46
C HIS A 45 -0.05 53.23 -14.59
N ASN A 46 -0.62 54.04 -13.75
CA ASN A 46 -2.04 54.44 -13.61
C ASN A 46 -2.68 54.92 -14.90
N LEU A 47 -3.93 54.51 -15.10
CA LEU A 47 -4.98 55.34 -15.63
C LEU A 47 -6.28 55.07 -14.87
N ALA A 48 -6.93 56.15 -14.48
CA ALA A 48 -8.09 56.19 -13.63
C ALA A 48 -9.30 55.50 -14.26
N GLY A 49 -9.94 54.62 -13.46
CA GLY A 49 -11.21 54.00 -13.78
C GLY A 49 -11.63 53.14 -12.59
N THR A 50 -12.65 53.62 -11.86
CA THR A 50 -13.27 52.95 -10.71
C THR A 50 -13.92 51.64 -11.14
N HIS A 51 -13.27 50.54 -10.96
CA HIS A 51 -13.88 49.21 -10.89
C HIS A 51 -13.26 48.44 -9.74
N SER A 52 -14.10 48.15 -8.75
CA SER A 52 -13.82 47.28 -7.64
C SER A 52 -13.48 45.85 -8.21
N LEU A 53 -12.22 45.53 -8.28
CA LEU A 53 -11.76 44.14 -8.54
C LEU A 53 -11.51 43.49 -7.21
N THR A 54 -12.47 42.72 -6.73
CA THR A 54 -12.23 41.67 -5.73
C THR A 54 -11.31 40.65 -6.37
N SER A 55 -10.01 40.80 -6.19
CA SER A 55 -9.06 39.74 -6.53
C SER A 55 -9.15 38.63 -5.49
N THR A 56 -9.94 37.61 -5.78
CA THR A 56 -9.82 36.36 -5.09
C THR A 56 -8.48 35.71 -5.51
N ASN A 57 -7.44 35.96 -4.71
CA ASN A 57 -6.21 35.19 -4.79
C ASN A 57 -6.53 33.77 -4.35
N SER A 58 -7.04 32.95 -5.25
CA SER A 58 -6.96 31.51 -5.11
C SER A 58 -5.51 31.12 -5.28
N VAL A 59 -4.76 31.14 -4.20
CA VAL A 59 -3.48 30.41 -4.13
C VAL A 59 -3.85 28.95 -4.30
N ALA A 60 -3.77 28.45 -5.53
CA ALA A 60 -3.79 27.04 -5.77
C ALA A 60 -2.52 26.49 -5.08
N SER A 61 -2.67 26.12 -3.81
CA SER A 61 -1.72 25.26 -3.14
C SER A 61 -1.68 23.95 -3.94
N THR A 62 -0.76 23.86 -4.89
CA THR A 62 -0.33 22.59 -5.40
C THR A 62 0.47 21.91 -4.29
N ASN A 63 -0.24 21.52 -3.23
CA ASN A 63 0.23 20.47 -2.38
C ASN A 63 0.24 19.21 -3.26
N SER A 64 1.38 18.97 -3.91
CA SER A 64 1.76 17.61 -4.23
C SER A 64 1.87 16.91 -2.87
N ALA A 65 0.73 16.39 -2.39
CA ALA A 65 0.71 15.51 -1.26
C ALA A 65 1.63 14.36 -1.66
N ALA A 66 2.87 14.39 -1.18
CA ALA A 66 3.71 13.23 -1.17
C ALA A 66 2.81 12.12 -0.61
N SER A 67 2.50 11.11 -1.41
CA SER A 67 1.53 10.10 -1.04
C SER A 67 2.03 9.51 0.27
N ALA A 68 1.33 9.82 1.36
CA ALA A 68 1.73 9.41 2.68
C ALA A 68 1.78 7.89 2.67
N GLN A 69 2.97 7.35 2.88
CA GLN A 69 3.20 5.92 2.86
C GLN A 69 2.32 5.26 3.92
N SER A 70 1.61 4.22 3.53
CA SER A 70 0.70 3.51 4.42
C SER A 70 1.31 2.18 4.82
N TYR A 71 1.00 1.72 6.03
CA TYR A 71 1.63 0.53 6.61
C TYR A 71 0.60 -0.46 7.16
N VAL A 72 0.93 -1.74 7.05
CA VAL A 72 0.25 -2.82 7.79
C VAL A 72 1.20 -3.33 8.86
N ARG A 73 0.75 -3.29 10.10
CA ARG A 73 1.52 -3.73 11.27
C ARG A 73 0.92 -4.99 11.87
N ALA A 74 1.78 -5.81 12.46
CA ALA A 74 1.35 -6.99 13.19
C ALA A 74 0.65 -6.60 14.50
N GLY A 75 -0.47 -7.27 14.79
CA GLY A 75 -1.16 -7.18 16.08
C GLY A 75 -2.04 -5.95 16.25
N ASP A 76 -2.35 -5.66 17.53
CA ASP A 76 -3.26 -4.59 17.95
C ASP A 76 -2.45 -3.38 18.44
N GLY A 77 -2.23 -2.41 17.55
CA GLY A 77 -1.59 -1.16 17.92
C GLY A 77 -0.51 -0.67 16.96
N ASN A 78 -0.08 0.57 17.18
CA ASN A 78 0.81 1.29 16.28
C ASN A 78 2.30 0.94 16.47
N TYR A 79 2.64 0.11 17.46
CA TYR A 79 4.01 -0.29 17.78
C TYR A 79 4.39 -1.68 17.27
N GLY A 80 3.43 -2.39 16.64
CA GLY A 80 3.70 -3.68 16.02
C GLY A 80 4.72 -3.56 14.88
N ARG A 81 5.43 -4.68 14.60
CA ARG A 81 6.34 -4.74 13.45
C ARG A 81 5.60 -4.41 12.17
N ILE A 82 6.20 -3.57 11.31
CA ILE A 82 5.68 -3.31 9.97
C ILE A 82 5.85 -4.58 9.13
N LEU A 83 4.75 -5.09 8.61
CA LEU A 83 4.72 -6.26 7.73
C LEU A 83 4.79 -5.84 6.28
N TYR A 84 4.00 -4.82 5.93
CA TYR A 84 3.89 -4.31 4.57
C TYR A 84 3.86 -2.79 4.57
N ASN A 85 4.35 -2.21 3.47
CA ASN A 85 4.15 -0.82 3.13
C ASN A 85 3.43 -0.70 1.78
N TRP A 86 2.62 0.34 1.65
CA TRP A 86 1.84 0.68 0.47
C TRP A 86 2.14 2.13 0.07
N ASP A 87 2.54 2.35 -1.19
CA ASP A 87 2.91 3.68 -1.72
C ASP A 87 1.83 4.31 -2.62
N GLY A 88 0.67 3.67 -2.73
CA GLY A 88 -0.41 4.08 -3.63
C GLY A 88 -0.54 3.22 -4.88
N THR A 89 0.51 2.46 -5.23
CA THR A 89 0.55 1.58 -6.41
C THR A 89 1.12 0.21 -6.10
N PHE A 90 2.18 0.17 -5.28
CA PHE A 90 2.92 -1.05 -4.96
C PHE A 90 2.81 -1.44 -3.50
N LEU A 91 2.58 -2.72 -3.26
CA LEU A 91 2.73 -3.32 -1.94
C LEU A 91 4.12 -3.98 -1.84
N ARG A 92 4.85 -3.67 -0.77
CA ARG A 92 6.16 -4.25 -0.49
C ARG A 92 6.19 -4.86 0.91
N SER A 93 7.06 -5.83 1.11
CA SER A 93 7.31 -6.40 2.43
C SER A 93 8.13 -5.46 3.30
N GLY A 94 7.76 -5.35 4.57
CA GLY A 94 8.47 -4.56 5.56
C GLY A 94 8.31 -3.05 5.41
N GLU A 95 9.25 -2.30 5.95
CA GLU A 95 9.20 -0.85 6.06
C GLU A 95 9.78 -0.11 4.85
N SER A 96 10.70 -0.76 4.12
CA SER A 96 11.47 -0.10 3.07
C SER A 96 10.65 0.19 1.82
N LYS A 97 10.59 1.46 1.43
CA LYS A 97 9.97 1.89 0.17
C LYS A 97 10.80 1.50 -1.08
N TYR A 98 12.01 1.06 -0.91
CA TYR A 98 12.93 0.67 -1.99
C TYR A 98 13.01 -0.86 -2.18
N GLY A 99 12.27 -1.62 -1.39
CA GLY A 99 12.18 -3.07 -1.54
C GLY A 99 11.50 -3.49 -2.84
N THR A 100 11.73 -4.74 -3.26
CA THR A 100 11.03 -5.31 -4.42
C THR A 100 9.52 -5.36 -4.19
N PRO A 101 8.70 -4.83 -5.11
CA PRO A 101 7.25 -4.92 -5.00
C PRO A 101 6.77 -6.37 -5.01
N LEU A 102 5.90 -6.72 -4.07
CA LEU A 102 5.21 -8.00 -4.05
C LEU A 102 4.09 -8.02 -5.08
N LEU A 103 3.36 -6.92 -5.16
CA LEU A 103 2.28 -6.73 -6.11
C LEU A 103 2.08 -5.26 -6.47
N ASN A 104 1.39 -5.03 -7.58
CA ASN A 104 0.86 -3.74 -7.98
C ASN A 104 -0.67 -3.80 -8.16
N PHE A 105 -1.30 -2.65 -7.98
CA PHE A 105 -2.75 -2.49 -8.09
C PHE A 105 -3.10 -1.23 -8.88
N ASP A 106 -3.94 -1.36 -9.90
CA ASP A 106 -4.34 -0.27 -10.79
C ASP A 106 -5.75 0.29 -10.51
N GLY A 107 -6.34 -0.09 -9.38
CA GLY A 107 -7.71 0.25 -9.00
C GLY A 107 -8.70 -0.92 -9.18
N GLN A 108 -8.41 -1.87 -10.05
CA GLN A 108 -9.24 -3.06 -10.29
C GLN A 108 -8.43 -4.35 -10.33
N ARG A 109 -7.24 -4.33 -10.90
CA ARG A 109 -6.42 -5.54 -11.11
C ARG A 109 -5.24 -5.58 -10.17
N ILE A 110 -5.03 -6.74 -9.58
CA ILE A 110 -3.86 -7.04 -8.76
C ILE A 110 -2.94 -7.96 -9.58
N ARG A 111 -1.70 -7.52 -9.76
CA ARG A 111 -0.64 -8.26 -10.45
C ARG A 111 0.52 -8.50 -9.52
N MET A 112 1.21 -9.59 -9.69
CA MET A 112 2.43 -9.88 -8.93
C MET A 112 3.60 -9.04 -9.45
N GLY A 113 4.43 -8.56 -8.52
CA GLY A 113 5.64 -7.81 -8.82
C GLY A 113 5.41 -6.38 -9.32
N GLU A 114 6.38 -5.86 -10.05
CA GLU A 114 6.45 -4.44 -10.43
C GLU A 114 5.77 -4.14 -11.78
N SER A 115 5.69 -5.12 -12.67
CA SER A 115 5.24 -4.88 -14.04
C SER A 115 3.75 -4.63 -14.14
N LYS A 116 3.38 -3.45 -14.64
CA LYS A 116 1.99 -3.11 -14.97
C LYS A 116 1.44 -3.89 -16.16
N TYR A 117 2.29 -4.54 -16.92
CA TYR A 117 1.93 -5.37 -18.08
C TYR A 117 1.85 -6.86 -17.75
N ALA A 118 2.18 -7.24 -16.51
CA ALA A 118 2.02 -8.62 -16.09
C ALA A 118 0.54 -9.03 -16.09
N THR A 119 0.28 -10.30 -16.33
CA THR A 119 -1.05 -10.90 -16.22
C THR A 119 -1.63 -10.69 -14.84
N ALA A 120 -2.85 -10.16 -14.77
CA ALA A 120 -3.52 -9.96 -13.49
C ALA A 120 -3.87 -11.31 -12.86
N ARG A 121 -3.55 -11.46 -11.60
CA ARG A 121 -3.89 -12.65 -10.82
C ARG A 121 -5.25 -12.55 -10.18
N TRP A 122 -5.68 -11.34 -9.86
CA TRP A 122 -6.96 -11.07 -9.22
C TRP A 122 -7.58 -9.80 -9.77
N PHE A 123 -8.90 -9.81 -9.79
CA PHE A 123 -9.72 -8.70 -10.24
C PHE A 123 -10.69 -8.30 -9.12
N TRP A 124 -10.76 -7.02 -8.83
CA TRP A 124 -11.68 -6.42 -7.86
C TRP A 124 -12.84 -5.75 -8.57
N ASP A 125 -14.08 -6.16 -8.30
CA ASP A 125 -15.30 -5.59 -8.91
C ASP A 125 -15.97 -4.51 -8.03
N GLY A 126 -15.41 -4.20 -6.87
CA GLY A 126 -15.96 -3.30 -5.86
C GLY A 126 -16.48 -4.02 -4.62
N THR A 127 -16.78 -5.31 -4.71
CA THR A 127 -17.36 -6.12 -3.63
C THR A 127 -16.72 -7.49 -3.52
N VAL A 128 -16.36 -8.08 -4.65
CA VAL A 128 -15.77 -9.42 -4.72
C VAL A 128 -14.38 -9.37 -5.33
N LEU A 129 -13.45 -10.10 -4.72
CA LEU A 129 -12.14 -10.37 -5.29
C LEU A 129 -12.21 -11.68 -6.08
N HIS A 130 -12.07 -11.59 -7.39
CA HIS A 130 -12.12 -12.71 -8.32
C HIS A 130 -10.73 -13.23 -8.67
N ALA A 131 -10.61 -14.52 -8.92
CA ALA A 131 -9.42 -15.11 -9.51
C ALA A 131 -9.33 -14.76 -11.00
N GLY A 132 -8.15 -14.34 -11.47
CA GLY A 132 -7.91 -14.01 -12.87
C GLY A 132 -8.06 -12.53 -13.21
N GLU A 133 -8.21 -12.23 -14.49
CA GLU A 133 -8.06 -10.87 -15.03
C GLU A 133 -9.36 -10.06 -15.05
N ASN A 134 -10.50 -10.68 -14.78
CA ASN A 134 -11.82 -10.06 -14.95
C ASN A 134 -12.86 -10.58 -13.95
N LYS A 135 -14.02 -9.94 -13.93
CA LYS A 135 -15.15 -10.24 -13.03
C LYS A 135 -15.83 -11.59 -13.23
N TYR A 136 -15.52 -12.29 -14.32
CA TYR A 136 -16.11 -13.62 -14.63
C TYR A 136 -15.28 -14.76 -14.02
N GLY A 137 -14.13 -14.45 -13.46
CA GLY A 137 -13.34 -15.41 -12.67
C GLY A 137 -14.09 -15.83 -11.41
N ARG A 138 -13.70 -16.97 -10.82
CA ARG A 138 -14.29 -17.45 -9.56
C ARG A 138 -14.08 -16.41 -8.45
N GLY A 139 -15.14 -15.99 -7.78
CA GLY A 139 -15.06 -15.15 -6.59
C GLY A 139 -14.41 -15.90 -5.42
N ILE A 140 -13.39 -15.29 -4.84
CA ILE A 140 -12.59 -15.88 -3.74
C ILE A 140 -13.03 -15.29 -2.42
N VAL A 141 -13.19 -13.96 -2.37
CA VAL A 141 -13.49 -13.21 -1.15
C VAL A 141 -14.51 -12.14 -1.45
N TRP A 142 -15.56 -12.12 -0.67
CA TRP A 142 -16.56 -11.05 -0.64
C TRP A 142 -16.29 -10.11 0.53
N SER A 143 -16.53 -8.81 0.33
CA SER A 143 -16.47 -7.84 1.43
C SER A 143 -17.37 -6.63 1.16
N ASP A 144 -18.06 -6.16 2.21
CA ASP A 144 -18.78 -4.88 2.26
C ASP A 144 -17.94 -3.74 2.84
N GLY A 145 -16.63 -3.98 3.06
CA GLY A 145 -15.72 -3.03 3.70
C GLY A 145 -15.56 -3.26 5.21
N ILE A 146 -16.43 -4.04 5.83
CA ILE A 146 -16.41 -4.38 7.26
C ILE A 146 -16.20 -5.89 7.44
N ASP A 147 -17.11 -6.69 6.90
CA ASP A 147 -17.02 -8.15 6.90
C ASP A 147 -16.19 -8.62 5.72
N ILE A 148 -15.29 -9.56 5.96
CA ILE A 148 -14.49 -10.25 4.96
C ILE A 148 -14.88 -11.72 5.01
N ARG A 149 -15.50 -12.21 3.93
CA ARG A 149 -16.12 -13.54 3.87
C ARG A 149 -15.57 -14.36 2.71
N SER A 150 -15.55 -15.66 2.86
CA SER A 150 -15.14 -16.57 1.79
C SER A 150 -16.22 -16.65 0.69
N GLY A 151 -15.77 -16.72 -0.58
CA GLY A 151 -16.65 -16.90 -1.73
C GLY A 151 -17.17 -15.60 -2.32
N GLU A 152 -18.31 -15.66 -3.02
CA GLU A 152 -18.81 -14.60 -3.92
C GLU A 152 -19.90 -13.73 -3.29
N ASN A 153 -20.33 -14.02 -2.06
CA ASN A 153 -21.49 -13.35 -1.50
C ASN A 153 -21.44 -13.23 0.03
N LYS A 154 -22.37 -12.44 0.57
CA LYS A 154 -22.50 -12.15 2.00
C LYS A 154 -22.82 -13.34 2.89
N TYR A 155 -23.21 -14.48 2.34
CA TYR A 155 -23.53 -15.70 3.11
C TYR A 155 -22.33 -16.62 3.31
N GLY A 156 -21.18 -16.28 2.72
CA GLY A 156 -19.93 -16.99 2.93
C GLY A 156 -19.47 -16.96 4.38
N LYS A 157 -18.59 -17.88 4.75
CA LYS A 157 -18.01 -17.94 6.10
C LYS A 157 -17.26 -16.64 6.39
N LEU A 158 -17.53 -16.01 7.55
CA LEU A 158 -16.75 -14.86 8.03
C LEU A 158 -15.30 -15.29 8.28
N LEU A 159 -14.37 -14.68 7.60
CA LEU A 159 -12.93 -14.88 7.74
C LEU A 159 -12.35 -13.84 8.70
N PHE A 160 -12.60 -12.57 8.39
CA PHE A 160 -12.10 -11.43 9.16
C PHE A 160 -13.15 -10.33 9.27
N TYR A 161 -12.93 -9.47 10.24
CA TYR A 161 -13.74 -8.29 10.51
C TYR A 161 -12.85 -7.06 10.53
N ARG A 162 -13.20 -6.03 9.77
CA ARG A 162 -12.50 -4.75 9.77
C ARG A 162 -13.16 -3.80 10.75
N ASP A 163 -12.41 -3.39 11.77
CA ASP A 163 -12.80 -2.41 12.76
C ASP A 163 -11.98 -1.13 12.54
N GLY A 164 -12.44 -0.29 11.62
CA GLY A 164 -11.71 0.91 11.23
C GLY A 164 -10.32 0.61 10.69
N THR A 165 -9.30 0.80 11.52
CA THR A 165 -7.90 0.55 11.20
C THR A 165 -7.41 -0.85 11.58
N ARG A 166 -8.25 -1.71 12.15
CA ARG A 166 -7.87 -3.05 12.61
C ARG A 166 -8.54 -4.13 11.79
N ILE A 167 -7.80 -5.19 11.53
CA ILE A 167 -8.33 -6.45 11.00
C ILE A 167 -8.36 -7.48 12.12
N ARG A 168 -9.54 -8.02 12.42
CA ARG A 168 -9.80 -8.95 13.52
C ARG A 168 -10.23 -10.31 13.03
N THR A 169 -9.88 -11.34 13.76
CA THR A 169 -10.41 -12.70 13.54
C THR A 169 -11.77 -12.86 14.19
N LYS A 170 -12.62 -13.74 13.65
CA LYS A 170 -13.89 -14.17 14.27
C LYS A 170 -14.89 -13.06 14.63
N GLY A 171 -14.84 -11.90 13.91
CA GLY A 171 -15.78 -10.80 14.10
C GLY A 171 -15.30 -9.68 15.01
N LYS A 172 -16.21 -8.77 15.39
CA LYS A 172 -15.97 -7.51 16.07
C LYS A 172 -15.14 -7.63 17.36
N TYR A 173 -15.35 -8.69 18.12
CA TYR A 173 -14.69 -8.91 19.42
C TYR A 173 -13.48 -9.85 19.32
N GLY A 174 -13.13 -10.26 18.11
CA GLY A 174 -11.99 -11.12 17.88
C GLY A 174 -10.65 -10.42 18.09
N LYS A 175 -9.59 -11.22 18.16
CA LYS A 175 -8.22 -10.71 18.29
C LYS A 175 -7.85 -9.91 17.03
N ALA A 176 -7.31 -8.71 17.20
CA ALA A 176 -6.71 -7.96 16.11
C ALA A 176 -5.42 -8.65 15.67
N ILE A 177 -5.31 -8.90 14.37
CA ILE A 177 -4.12 -9.51 13.74
C ILE A 177 -3.28 -8.48 13.02
N PHE A 178 -3.93 -7.46 12.46
CA PHE A 178 -3.27 -6.36 11.77
C PHE A 178 -3.81 -5.02 12.22
N THR A 179 -2.93 -4.02 12.24
CA THR A 179 -3.29 -2.60 12.37
C THR A 179 -2.83 -1.87 11.11
N ILE A 180 -3.73 -1.07 10.53
CA ILE A 180 -3.52 -0.30 9.32
C ILE A 180 -3.21 1.13 9.72
N GLN A 181 -2.13 1.66 9.20
CA GLN A 181 -1.73 3.06 9.34
C GLN A 181 -1.75 3.73 7.96
N GLY A 182 -2.53 4.79 7.82
CA GLY A 182 -2.74 5.44 6.53
C GLY A 182 -3.92 4.85 5.74
N SER A 183 -3.90 4.99 4.41
CA SER A 183 -4.97 4.53 3.53
C SER A 183 -4.49 3.41 2.63
N ILE A 184 -5.06 2.23 2.79
CA ILE A 184 -4.77 1.05 1.97
C ILE A 184 -6.07 0.60 1.31
N PRO A 185 -6.11 0.39 -0.01
CA PRO A 185 -7.29 -0.10 -0.73
C PRO A 185 -7.77 -1.45 -0.17
N LEU A 186 -9.09 -1.60 -0.10
CA LEU A 186 -9.70 -2.83 0.42
C LEU A 186 -9.19 -4.10 -0.27
N PRO A 187 -9.10 -4.20 -1.62
CA PRO A 187 -8.60 -5.42 -2.27
C PRO A 187 -7.17 -5.79 -1.89
N ILE A 188 -6.32 -4.81 -1.55
CA ILE A 188 -4.98 -5.07 -1.02
C ILE A 188 -5.04 -5.66 0.39
N LEU A 189 -5.94 -5.14 1.24
CA LEU A 189 -6.17 -5.71 2.57
C LEU A 189 -6.74 -7.13 2.50
N LEU A 190 -7.63 -7.41 1.54
CA LEU A 190 -8.16 -8.76 1.30
C LEU A 190 -7.04 -9.71 0.88
N TRP A 191 -6.15 -9.26 0.00
CA TRP A 191 -5.00 -10.06 -0.41
C TRP A 191 -4.11 -10.40 0.80
N ILE A 192 -3.69 -9.41 1.59
CA ILE A 192 -2.85 -9.61 2.78
C ILE A 192 -3.52 -10.54 3.80
N SER A 193 -4.84 -10.42 3.97
CA SER A 193 -5.55 -11.14 5.05
C SER A 193 -5.89 -12.59 4.69
N VAL A 194 -6.05 -12.90 3.41
CA VAL A 194 -6.64 -14.18 2.96
C VAL A 194 -5.73 -14.97 2.05
N LEU A 195 -4.88 -14.32 1.24
CA LEU A 195 -4.12 -14.94 0.16
C LEU A 195 -2.61 -15.00 0.41
N ASP A 196 -2.08 -14.16 1.31
CA ASP A 196 -0.69 -14.20 1.77
C ASP A 196 -0.56 -15.11 3.00
#